data_9923cc60cc4dd8cb4f269363ab959e1f
#
_entry.id   9923cc60cc4dd8cb4f269363ab959e1f
#
_cell.length_a   1.000
_cell.length_b   1.000
_cell.length_c   1.000
_cell.angle_alpha   90.00
_cell.angle_beta   90.00
_cell.angle_gamma   90.00
#
_symmetry.space_group_name_H-M   'P 1'
#
loop_
_entity.id
_entity.type
_entity.pdbx_description
1 polymer ?
#
loop_
_entity_poly.entity_id
_entity_poly.type
_entity_poly.pdbx_seq_one_letter_code
_entity_poly.pdbx_strand_id
1 'polypeptide(L)'
;DAQESRGLGDVYKRQGMSFDEVADTIETYPARLNGVFTVGNLKYIARTGRLSGTTALVGNMLSIKPILRGSKDGYIVQFRKCRGRKAVLNELVNLLCDNITDPENQIIGVAHADAYEDSLYVIEQIKKRIKVRDVINTTYDFCTGSHVGPESLAVFFMGKDRELGA
;
A
#
# COMPACT_ATOMS: atom_id res chain seq x y z
N ASP A 1 4.56 2.61 13.68
CA ASP A 1 4.63 3.13 15.06
C ASP A 1 6.05 3.22 15.62
N ALA A 2 6.21 3.73 16.88
CA ALA A 2 7.51 3.99 17.50
C ALA A 2 8.44 2.76 17.57
N GLN A 3 7.89 1.57 17.62
CA GLN A 3 8.66 0.32 17.70
C GLN A 3 9.21 -0.10 16.34
N GLU A 4 8.46 0.10 15.29
CA GLU A 4 8.89 -0.11 13.91
C GLU A 4 9.95 0.90 13.49
N SER A 5 9.77 2.17 13.87
CA SER A 5 10.76 3.23 13.65
C SER A 5 12.09 2.95 14.37
N ARG A 6 12.05 2.36 15.57
CA ARG A 6 13.26 1.94 16.30
C ARG A 6 13.99 0.80 15.59
N GLY A 7 13.24 -0.17 15.02
CA GLY A 7 13.81 -1.27 14.25
C GLY A 7 14.52 -0.79 12.99
N LEU A 8 13.91 0.13 12.23
CA LEU A 8 14.52 0.77 11.06
C LEU A 8 15.77 1.57 11.43
N GLY A 9 15.73 2.35 12.52
CA GLY A 9 16.87 3.11 12.99
C GLY A 9 18.09 2.23 13.32
N ASP A 10 17.88 1.08 13.95
CA ASP A 10 18.98 0.14 14.26
C ASP A 10 19.58 -0.47 12.97
N VAL A 11 18.74 -0.80 11.96
CA VAL A 11 19.21 -1.30 10.66
C VAL A 11 20.08 -0.29 9.95
N TYR A 12 19.65 0.97 9.85
CA TYR A 12 20.40 2.03 9.20
C TYR A 12 21.70 2.37 9.91
N LYS A 13 21.68 2.40 11.26
CA LYS A 13 22.88 2.57 12.08
C LYS A 13 23.91 1.47 11.80
N ARG A 14 23.48 0.22 11.70
CA ARG A 14 24.36 -0.91 11.37
C ARG A 14 24.94 -0.84 9.97
N GLN A 15 24.26 -0.11 9.07
CA GLN A 15 24.72 0.17 7.71
C GLN A 15 25.68 1.37 7.62
N GLY A 16 26.04 1.97 8.75
CA GLY A 16 27.02 3.05 8.84
C GLY A 16 26.46 4.47 8.72
N MET A 17 25.12 4.63 8.71
CA MET A 17 24.51 5.96 8.73
C MET A 17 24.76 6.66 10.07
N SER A 18 25.03 7.95 10.03
CA SER A 18 25.13 8.80 11.22
C SER A 18 23.76 8.94 11.90
N PHE A 19 23.76 9.39 13.15
CA PHE A 19 22.52 9.61 13.92
C PHE A 19 21.60 10.62 13.24
N ASP A 20 22.15 11.72 12.73
CA ASP A 20 21.38 12.78 12.08
C ASP A 20 20.77 12.28 10.75
N GLU A 21 21.54 11.54 9.94
CA GLU A 21 21.01 10.93 8.72
C GLU A 21 19.89 9.91 8.98
N VAL A 22 20.01 9.13 10.07
CA VAL A 22 18.94 8.20 10.48
C VAL A 22 17.70 8.97 10.93
N ALA A 23 17.85 10.04 11.70
CA ALA A 23 16.76 10.87 12.18
C ALA A 23 16.01 11.51 11.00
N ASP A 24 16.72 12.17 10.10
CA ASP A 24 16.15 12.78 8.88
C ASP A 24 15.42 11.75 8.01
N THR A 25 16.00 10.55 7.88
CA THR A 25 15.39 9.47 7.13
C THR A 25 14.07 9.03 7.75
N ILE A 26 14.03 8.81 9.07
CA ILE A 26 12.82 8.39 9.78
C ILE A 26 11.72 9.47 9.70
N GLU A 27 12.08 10.74 9.78
CA GLU A 27 11.13 11.86 9.68
C GLU A 27 10.51 11.99 8.27
N THR A 28 11.31 11.77 7.23
CA THR A 28 10.88 11.92 5.84
C THR A 28 10.20 10.69 5.24
N TYR A 29 10.49 9.50 5.76
CA TYR A 29 9.97 8.23 5.24
C TYR A 29 8.44 8.14 5.21
N PRO A 30 7.70 8.56 6.26
CA PRO A 30 6.23 8.41 6.27
C PRO A 30 5.53 9.15 5.13
N ALA A 31 6.07 10.29 4.69
CA ALA A 31 5.50 11.04 3.58
C ALA A 31 5.72 10.34 2.22
N ARG A 32 6.85 9.63 2.09
CA ARG A 32 7.26 8.96 0.85
C ARG A 32 6.86 7.49 0.76
N LEU A 33 6.49 6.87 1.87
CA LEU A 33 5.98 5.50 1.88
C LEU A 33 4.56 5.50 1.33
N ASN A 34 4.40 4.96 0.15
CA ASN A 34 3.11 4.79 -0.51
C ASN A 34 2.58 3.39 -0.25
N GLY A 35 1.38 3.31 0.31
CA GLY A 35 0.60 2.09 0.45
C GLY A 35 -0.75 2.28 -0.22
N VAL A 36 -0.95 1.70 -1.39
CA VAL A 36 -2.23 1.73 -2.10
C VAL A 36 -2.81 0.34 -2.17
N PHE A 37 -4.10 0.22 -1.91
CA PHE A 37 -4.73 -1.09 -1.79
C PHE A 37 -6.19 -1.09 -2.25
N THR A 38 -6.67 -2.28 -2.53
CA THR A 38 -8.08 -2.55 -2.80
C THR A 38 -8.58 -3.63 -1.85
N VAL A 39 -9.89 -3.67 -1.67
CA VAL A 39 -10.57 -4.68 -0.82
C VAL A 39 -11.71 -5.33 -1.57
N GLY A 40 -12.00 -6.57 -1.23
CA GLY A 40 -13.15 -7.27 -1.76
C GLY A 40 -14.46 -6.64 -1.32
N ASN A 41 -14.54 -6.23 -0.04
CA ASN A 41 -15.73 -5.65 0.55
C ASN A 41 -15.38 -4.59 1.62
N LEU A 42 -15.82 -3.36 1.41
CA LEU A 42 -15.60 -2.22 2.33
C LEU A 42 -16.22 -2.42 3.73
N LYS A 43 -17.16 -3.34 3.90
CA LYS A 43 -17.79 -3.59 5.20
C LYS A 43 -16.78 -4.01 6.27
N TYR A 44 -15.70 -4.71 5.90
CA TYR A 44 -14.65 -5.10 6.84
C TYR A 44 -13.96 -3.86 7.42
N ILE A 45 -13.48 -2.95 6.58
CA ILE A 45 -12.81 -1.72 7.03
C ILE A 45 -13.79 -0.79 7.75
N ALA A 46 -15.02 -0.68 7.28
CA ALA A 46 -16.03 0.17 7.88
C ALA A 46 -16.33 -0.22 9.35
N ARG A 47 -16.31 -1.51 9.69
CA ARG A 47 -16.47 -1.99 11.07
C ARG A 47 -15.39 -1.51 12.03
N THR A 48 -14.23 -1.18 11.53
CA THR A 48 -13.09 -0.76 12.35
C THR A 48 -13.08 0.75 12.65
N GLY A 49 -14.00 1.52 12.03
CA GLY A 49 -14.08 2.98 12.17
C GLY A 49 -12.89 3.74 11.57
N ARG A 50 -12.06 3.08 10.74
CA ARG A 50 -10.88 3.69 10.12
C ARG A 50 -11.15 4.32 8.75
N LEU A 51 -12.34 4.08 8.19
CA LEU A 51 -12.73 4.60 6.89
C LEU A 51 -13.37 6.00 7.03
N SER A 52 -12.76 7.02 6.45
CA SER A 52 -13.26 8.40 6.48
C SER A 52 -14.38 8.62 5.44
N GLY A 53 -15.48 9.29 5.86
CA GLY A 53 -16.47 9.88 4.93
C GLY A 53 -17.46 8.93 4.24
N THR A 54 -17.88 7.79 4.84
CA THR A 54 -18.31 6.66 4.03
C THR A 54 -19.61 5.95 4.33
N THR A 55 -20.60 6.59 4.79
CA THR A 55 -21.96 6.01 4.76
C THR A 55 -22.52 5.83 3.32
N ALA A 56 -22.03 6.58 2.35
CA ALA A 56 -22.49 6.53 0.95
C ALA A 56 -21.81 5.45 0.08
N LEU A 57 -20.67 4.91 0.50
CA LEU A 57 -19.85 3.99 -0.29
C LEU A 57 -20.26 2.51 -0.19
N VAL A 58 -21.06 2.15 0.80
CA VAL A 58 -21.42 0.74 1.09
C VAL A 58 -22.54 0.20 0.17
N GLY A 59 -23.21 1.07 -0.59
CA GLY A 59 -24.47 0.73 -1.25
C GLY A 59 -24.41 -0.05 -2.56
N ASN A 60 -23.38 0.06 -3.41
CA ASN A 60 -23.38 -0.52 -4.77
C ASN A 60 -22.01 -1.09 -5.20
N MET A 61 -21.50 -2.08 -4.48
CA MET A 61 -20.14 -2.61 -4.71
C MET A 61 -20.03 -3.80 -5.67
N LEU A 62 -21.10 -4.29 -6.27
CA LEU A 62 -21.02 -5.53 -7.09
C LEU A 62 -20.07 -5.39 -8.29
N SER A 63 -19.87 -4.20 -8.84
CA SER A 63 -18.98 -3.97 -9.98
C SER A 63 -17.92 -2.88 -9.76
N ILE A 64 -18.01 -2.09 -8.69
CA ILE A 64 -17.06 -1.01 -8.43
C ILE A 64 -16.11 -1.43 -7.31
N LYS A 65 -14.82 -1.46 -7.62
CA LYS A 65 -13.75 -1.75 -6.67
C LYS A 65 -13.02 -0.46 -6.31
N PRO A 66 -12.91 -0.12 -5.01
CA PRO A 66 -12.21 1.08 -4.57
C PRO A 66 -10.70 0.87 -4.59
N ILE A 67 -9.95 1.95 -4.83
CA ILE A 67 -8.56 2.07 -4.42
C ILE A 67 -8.51 2.97 -3.22
N LEU A 68 -7.85 2.49 -2.20
CA LEU A 68 -7.75 3.08 -0.87
C LEU A 68 -6.29 3.44 -0.58
N ARG A 69 -6.10 4.46 0.24
CA ARG A 69 -4.79 4.82 0.81
C ARG A 69 -4.95 5.39 2.22
N GLY A 70 -3.85 5.46 2.98
CA GLY A 70 -3.81 6.17 4.25
C GLY A 70 -3.71 7.68 4.04
N SER A 71 -4.45 8.48 4.83
CA SER A 71 -4.29 9.93 4.95
C SER A 71 -3.25 10.29 6.01
N LYS A 72 -2.83 11.57 6.09
CA LYS A 72 -1.97 12.10 7.16
C LYS A 72 -2.58 11.92 8.55
N ASP A 73 -3.91 12.05 8.63
CA ASP A 73 -4.66 11.96 9.88
C ASP A 73 -4.87 10.51 10.36
N GLY A 74 -4.27 9.53 9.68
CA GLY A 74 -4.36 8.12 10.04
C GLY A 74 -5.66 7.43 9.62
N TYR A 75 -6.47 8.07 8.78
CA TYR A 75 -7.68 7.47 8.22
C TYR A 75 -7.40 6.79 6.89
N ILE A 76 -8.22 5.81 6.56
CA ILE A 76 -8.27 5.22 5.23
C ILE A 76 -9.23 6.06 4.38
N VAL A 77 -8.75 6.54 3.25
CA VAL A 77 -9.54 7.34 2.31
C VAL A 77 -9.65 6.63 0.97
N GLN A 78 -10.80 6.80 0.32
CA GLN A 78 -10.96 6.34 -1.04
C GLN A 78 -10.30 7.34 -1.99
N PHE A 79 -9.35 6.84 -2.76
CA PHE A 79 -8.56 7.63 -3.69
C PHE A 79 -9.10 7.56 -5.13
N ARG A 80 -9.43 6.34 -5.60
CA ARG A 80 -9.99 6.08 -6.93
C ARG A 80 -11.07 5.00 -6.89
N LYS A 81 -11.77 4.85 -8.01
CA LYS A 81 -12.76 3.79 -8.22
C LYS A 81 -12.49 3.13 -9.58
N CYS A 82 -12.51 1.81 -9.61
CA CYS A 82 -12.38 1.03 -10.83
C CYS A 82 -13.59 0.13 -11.02
N ARG A 83 -13.92 -0.20 -12.27
CA ARG A 83 -14.99 -1.14 -12.58
C ARG A 83 -14.39 -2.52 -12.87
N GLY A 84 -14.63 -3.45 -11.97
CA GLY A 84 -14.17 -4.84 -12.08
C GLY A 84 -12.79 -5.10 -11.47
N ARG A 85 -12.53 -6.38 -11.17
CA ARG A 85 -11.31 -6.81 -10.46
C ARG A 85 -10.04 -6.53 -11.24
N LYS A 86 -9.99 -6.93 -12.51
CA LYS A 86 -8.80 -6.74 -13.35
C LYS A 86 -8.43 -5.26 -13.53
N ALA A 87 -9.43 -4.38 -13.64
CA ALA A 87 -9.20 -2.95 -13.77
C ALA A 87 -8.56 -2.36 -12.52
N VAL A 88 -9.02 -2.75 -11.32
CA VAL A 88 -8.43 -2.25 -10.07
C VAL A 88 -7.02 -2.76 -9.86
N LEU A 89 -6.71 -4.02 -10.22
CA LEU A 89 -5.35 -4.57 -10.12
C LEU A 89 -4.39 -3.82 -11.05
N ASN A 90 -4.79 -3.57 -12.30
CA ASN A 90 -3.99 -2.77 -13.24
C ASN A 90 -3.77 -1.35 -12.73
N GLU A 91 -4.77 -0.76 -12.10
CA GLU A 91 -4.66 0.60 -11.56
C GLU A 91 -3.71 0.67 -10.36
N LEU A 92 -3.64 -0.36 -9.51
CA LEU A 92 -2.60 -0.45 -8.47
C LEU A 92 -1.19 -0.46 -9.08
N VAL A 93 -1.01 -1.20 -10.18
CA VAL A 93 0.26 -1.22 -10.93
C VAL A 93 0.56 0.14 -11.55
N ASN A 94 -0.43 0.83 -12.15
CA ASN A 94 -0.27 2.16 -12.70
C ASN A 94 0.20 3.14 -11.63
N LEU A 95 -0.49 3.17 -10.49
CA LEU A 95 -0.15 4.05 -9.37
C LEU A 95 1.26 3.82 -8.85
N LEU A 96 1.69 2.57 -8.77
CA LEU A 96 3.07 2.24 -8.41
C LEU A 96 4.04 2.77 -9.46
N CYS A 97 3.86 2.42 -10.74
CA CYS A 97 4.78 2.81 -11.81
C CYS A 97 4.91 4.32 -12.00
N ASP A 98 3.81 5.07 -11.79
CA ASP A 98 3.77 6.52 -11.98
C ASP A 98 4.40 7.30 -10.80
N ASN A 99 4.47 6.69 -9.63
CA ASN A 99 4.88 7.36 -8.40
C ASN A 99 6.17 6.85 -7.77
N ILE A 100 6.61 5.64 -8.09
CA ILE A 100 7.84 5.08 -7.54
C ILE A 100 9.06 5.92 -7.89
N THR A 101 9.97 6.09 -6.94
CA THR A 101 11.27 6.75 -7.16
C THR A 101 12.38 5.73 -7.01
N ASP A 102 13.41 5.80 -7.84
CA ASP A 102 14.57 4.90 -7.81
C ASP A 102 14.19 3.39 -7.73
N PRO A 103 13.40 2.88 -8.69
CA PRO A 103 12.83 1.53 -8.60
C PRO A 103 13.89 0.42 -8.57
N GLU A 104 15.03 0.58 -9.24
CA GLU A 104 16.07 -0.45 -9.32
C GLU A 104 16.73 -0.76 -7.97
N ASN A 105 16.67 0.17 -7.02
CA ASN A 105 17.20 0.01 -5.68
C ASN A 105 16.12 -0.35 -4.64
N GLN A 106 14.85 -0.48 -5.04
CA GLN A 106 13.76 -0.77 -4.11
C GLN A 106 13.34 -2.24 -4.11
N ILE A 107 12.92 -2.67 -2.92
CA ILE A 107 12.13 -3.87 -2.71
C ILE A 107 10.67 -3.44 -2.59
N ILE A 108 9.81 -3.97 -3.47
CA ILE A 108 8.37 -3.70 -3.47
C ILE A 108 7.68 -4.69 -2.54
N GLY A 109 6.78 -4.19 -1.69
CA GLY A 109 5.90 -5.04 -0.90
C GLY A 109 4.57 -5.29 -1.62
N VAL A 110 4.17 -6.55 -1.72
CA VAL A 110 2.81 -6.95 -2.11
C VAL A 110 2.24 -7.77 -0.98
N ALA A 111 1.12 -7.34 -0.41
CA ALA A 111 0.44 -8.05 0.66
C ALA A 111 -1.02 -8.33 0.29
N HIS A 112 -1.52 -9.50 0.66
CA HIS A 112 -2.89 -9.90 0.31
C HIS A 112 -3.58 -10.68 1.42
N ALA A 113 -4.92 -10.72 1.38
CA ALA A 113 -5.77 -11.63 2.14
C ALA A 113 -6.63 -12.40 1.15
N ASP A 114 -6.42 -13.72 1.06
CA ASP A 114 -7.14 -14.63 0.16
C ASP A 114 -7.21 -14.12 -1.30
N ALA A 115 -6.06 -13.64 -1.81
CA ALA A 115 -5.92 -13.07 -3.16
C ALA A 115 -4.54 -13.40 -3.78
N TYR A 116 -4.06 -14.63 -3.59
CA TYR A 116 -2.73 -15.04 -4.01
C TYR A 116 -2.54 -14.92 -5.53
N GLU A 117 -3.48 -15.42 -6.32
CA GLU A 117 -3.38 -15.35 -7.80
C GLU A 117 -3.37 -13.90 -8.31
N ASP A 118 -4.17 -13.03 -7.70
CA ASP A 118 -4.15 -11.61 -7.99
C ASP A 118 -2.80 -10.95 -7.64
N SER A 119 -2.17 -11.39 -6.54
CA SER A 119 -0.85 -10.89 -6.15
C SER A 119 0.22 -11.29 -7.18
N LEU A 120 0.19 -12.53 -7.66
CA LEU A 120 1.08 -12.99 -8.72
C LEU A 120 0.87 -12.18 -10.02
N TYR A 121 -0.39 -11.94 -10.38
CA TYR A 121 -0.72 -11.11 -11.54
C TYR A 121 -0.15 -9.69 -11.40
N VAL A 122 -0.35 -9.03 -10.26
CA VAL A 122 0.18 -7.68 -9.99
C VAL A 122 1.70 -7.66 -10.08
N ILE A 123 2.39 -8.63 -9.46
CA ILE A 123 3.85 -8.76 -9.50
C ILE A 123 4.35 -8.92 -10.94
N GLU A 124 3.69 -9.77 -11.72
CA GLU A 124 4.04 -9.96 -13.14
C GLU A 124 3.90 -8.65 -13.93
N GLN A 125 2.79 -7.91 -13.73
CA GLN A 125 2.57 -6.64 -14.41
C GLN A 125 3.58 -5.55 -13.99
N ILE A 126 3.97 -5.51 -12.71
CA ILE A 126 5.04 -4.61 -12.23
C ILE A 126 6.36 -4.94 -12.95
N LYS A 127 6.79 -6.20 -12.91
CA LYS A 127 8.06 -6.66 -13.51
C LYS A 127 8.12 -6.47 -15.03
N LYS A 128 6.98 -6.46 -15.72
CA LYS A 128 6.91 -6.15 -17.17
C LYS A 128 7.15 -4.68 -17.50
N ARG A 129 6.88 -3.77 -16.55
CA ARG A 129 6.92 -2.32 -16.81
C ARG A 129 8.13 -1.63 -16.24
N ILE A 130 8.61 -2.09 -15.09
CA ILE A 130 9.76 -1.48 -14.40
C ILE A 130 10.68 -2.56 -13.85
N LYS A 131 11.95 -2.24 -13.79
CA LYS A 131 12.94 -3.05 -13.11
C LYS A 131 12.99 -2.63 -11.65
N VAL A 132 12.77 -3.56 -10.75
CA VAL A 132 12.89 -3.38 -9.29
C VAL A 132 13.94 -4.34 -8.75
N ARG A 133 14.52 -4.01 -7.59
CA ARG A 133 15.53 -4.85 -6.95
C ARG A 133 14.95 -6.22 -6.58
N ASP A 134 13.78 -6.22 -5.93
CA ASP A 134 13.08 -7.44 -5.53
C ASP A 134 11.60 -7.14 -5.23
N VAL A 135 10.80 -8.20 -5.04
CA VAL A 135 9.40 -8.11 -4.62
C VAL A 135 9.13 -9.11 -3.52
N ILE A 136 8.68 -8.63 -2.37
CA ILE A 136 8.19 -9.46 -1.27
C ILE A 136 6.69 -9.67 -1.49
N ASN A 137 6.25 -10.93 -1.66
CA ASN A 137 4.85 -11.31 -1.68
C ASN A 137 4.49 -12.02 -0.38
N THR A 138 3.52 -11.50 0.35
CA THR A 138 3.14 -12.04 1.66
C THR A 138 1.63 -11.97 1.91
N THR A 139 1.14 -12.84 2.78
CA THR A 139 -0.21 -12.72 3.32
C THR A 139 -0.25 -11.71 4.46
N TYR A 140 -1.36 -11.01 4.62
CA TYR A 140 -1.59 -10.22 5.83
C TYR A 140 -1.59 -11.08 7.08
N ASP A 141 -1.09 -10.54 8.18
CA ASP A 141 -1.27 -11.10 9.50
C ASP A 141 -2.76 -11.15 9.91
N PHE A 142 -3.07 -11.90 10.97
CA PHE A 142 -4.46 -12.07 11.42
C PHE A 142 -5.15 -10.76 11.79
N CYS A 143 -4.42 -9.81 12.39
CA CYS A 143 -4.99 -8.53 12.78
C CYS A 143 -5.38 -7.74 11.53
N THR A 144 -4.44 -7.47 10.64
CA THR A 144 -4.67 -6.71 9.40
C THR A 144 -5.70 -7.43 8.50
N GLY A 145 -5.55 -8.75 8.33
CA GLY A 145 -6.45 -9.56 7.50
C GLY A 145 -7.91 -9.50 7.95
N SER A 146 -8.16 -9.52 9.28
CA SER A 146 -9.51 -9.39 9.84
C SER A 146 -10.15 -8.02 9.58
N HIS A 147 -9.33 -6.98 9.48
CA HIS A 147 -9.78 -5.60 9.21
C HIS A 147 -10.07 -5.35 7.73
N VAL A 148 -9.24 -5.86 6.83
CA VAL A 148 -9.40 -5.62 5.39
C VAL A 148 -10.30 -6.65 4.70
N GLY A 149 -10.36 -7.86 5.25
CA GLY A 149 -11.16 -8.97 4.73
C GLY A 149 -10.56 -9.67 3.51
N PRO A 150 -11.20 -10.75 3.04
CA PRO A 150 -10.75 -11.50 1.88
C PRO A 150 -10.77 -10.66 0.59
N GLU A 151 -10.06 -11.13 -0.43
CA GLU A 151 -9.83 -10.43 -1.71
C GLU A 151 -9.13 -9.06 -1.57
N SER A 152 -8.51 -8.78 -0.43
CA SER A 152 -7.75 -7.54 -0.24
C SER A 152 -6.34 -7.71 -0.77
N LEU A 153 -5.84 -6.66 -1.44
CA LEU A 153 -4.48 -6.63 -1.98
C LEU A 153 -3.92 -5.22 -1.92
N ALA A 154 -2.70 -5.11 -1.41
CA ALA A 154 -1.94 -3.86 -1.34
C ALA A 154 -0.60 -3.95 -2.05
N VAL A 155 -0.11 -2.81 -2.50
CA VAL A 155 1.26 -2.60 -2.96
C VAL A 155 1.91 -1.48 -2.14
N PHE A 156 3.16 -1.69 -1.72
CA PHE A 156 3.94 -0.76 -0.91
C PHE A 156 5.25 -0.44 -1.61
N PHE A 157 5.58 0.85 -1.68
CA PHE A 157 6.79 1.32 -2.35
C PHE A 157 7.17 2.71 -1.83
N MET A 158 8.44 3.08 -1.98
CA MET A 158 8.90 4.44 -1.76
C MET A 158 8.71 5.25 -3.03
N GLY A 159 8.09 6.40 -2.91
CA GLY A 159 7.72 7.20 -4.08
C GLY A 159 7.74 8.70 -3.82
N LYS A 160 7.07 9.42 -4.70
CA LYS A 160 6.74 10.83 -4.50
C LYS A 160 5.90 10.97 -3.22
N ASP A 161 5.89 12.18 -2.65
CA ASP A 161 5.03 12.46 -1.51
C ASP A 161 3.59 12.03 -1.85
N ARG A 162 3.05 11.14 -1.04
CA ARG A 162 1.73 10.54 -1.23
C ARG A 162 0.58 11.55 -1.28
N GLU A 163 0.80 12.79 -0.86
CA GLU A 163 -0.22 13.83 -0.86
C GLU A 163 -0.14 14.76 -2.08
N LEU A 164 1.05 14.87 -2.71
CA LEU A 164 1.24 15.67 -3.92
C LEU A 164 0.77 14.97 -5.20
N GLY A 165 0.45 13.68 -5.14
CA GLY A 165 -0.04 12.85 -6.26
C GLY A 165 -1.56 12.67 -6.29
N ALA A 166 -2.31 13.62 -5.80
CA ALA A 166 -3.77 13.60 -5.81
C ALA A 166 -4.34 14.26 -7.06
#